data_61c8fd6ba620b111561e7c17683a9aa5
#
_entry.id   61c8fd6ba620b111561e7c17683a9aa5
#
_cell.length_a   1.000
_cell.length_b   1.000
_cell.length_c   1.000
_cell.angle_alpha   90.00
_cell.angle_beta   90.00
_cell.angle_gamma   90.00
#
_symmetry.space_group_name_H-M   'P 1'
#
loop_
_entity.id
_entity.type
_entity.pdbx_description
1 polymer ?
#
loop_
_entity_poly.entity_id
_entity_poly.type
_entity_poly.pdbx_seq_one_letter_code
_entity_poly.pdbx_strand_id
1 'polypeptide(L)'
;MTKEKKSTDMYVDLPDGLSRDQVMEVVERAAQRAGVYISHIGSYSRKKYPNSVHWHFKRDAKEPGLIDATYWDVKSLLWLMVRHREPEWVQKTAPKLQRALRREAKALASA
;
A
#
# COMPACT_ATOMS: atom_id res chain seq x y z
N MET A 1 0.92 -7.37 30.50
CA MET A 1 -0.16 -7.58 29.54
C MET A 1 0.21 -7.04 28.18
N THR A 2 0.33 -7.93 27.20
CA THR A 2 0.67 -7.52 25.83
C THR A 2 -0.59 -7.02 25.14
N LYS A 3 -0.50 -5.83 24.55
CA LYS A 3 -1.56 -5.33 23.67
C LYS A 3 -1.62 -6.16 22.42
N GLU A 4 -2.77 -6.72 22.10
CA GLU A 4 -2.98 -7.35 20.81
C GLU A 4 -2.83 -6.32 19.70
N LYS A 5 -2.11 -6.67 18.66
CA LYS A 5 -2.05 -5.85 17.46
C LYS A 5 -3.41 -5.88 16.77
N LYS A 6 -3.96 -4.69 16.50
CA LYS A 6 -5.25 -4.56 15.81
C LYS A 6 -5.10 -4.49 14.29
N SER A 7 -3.86 -4.49 13.79
CA SER A 7 -3.54 -4.42 12.37
C SER A 7 -2.25 -5.16 12.06
N THR A 8 -2.10 -5.51 10.80
CA THR A 8 -0.89 -6.13 10.27
C THR A 8 -0.26 -5.20 9.24
N ASP A 9 1.04 -4.97 9.37
CA ASP A 9 1.82 -4.25 8.37
C ASP A 9 2.45 -5.26 7.42
N MET A 10 2.26 -5.02 6.12
CA MET A 10 2.77 -5.90 5.07
C MET A 10 3.75 -5.10 4.22
N TYR A 11 5.04 -5.30 4.43
CA TYR A 11 6.07 -4.55 3.73
C TYR A 11 6.26 -5.06 2.30
N VAL A 12 6.61 -4.13 1.43
CA VAL A 12 6.94 -4.42 0.03
C VAL A 12 8.39 -4.04 -0.19
N ASP A 13 9.21 -5.01 -0.58
CA ASP A 13 10.60 -4.75 -0.92
C ASP A 13 10.65 -3.97 -2.23
N LEU A 14 11.30 -2.81 -2.21
CA LEU A 14 11.47 -1.98 -3.38
C LEU A 14 12.91 -2.09 -3.89
N PRO A 15 13.10 -2.23 -5.21
CA PRO A 15 14.43 -2.12 -5.80
C PRO A 15 15.02 -0.73 -5.53
N ASP A 16 16.33 -0.65 -5.45
CA ASP A 16 17.03 0.61 -5.30
C ASP A 16 16.83 1.51 -6.51
N GLY A 17 16.82 2.80 -6.27
CA GLY A 17 16.84 3.79 -7.34
C GLY A 17 15.48 4.19 -7.90
N LEU A 18 14.37 3.69 -7.36
CA LEU A 18 13.06 4.14 -7.78
C LEU A 18 12.76 5.53 -7.22
N SER A 19 12.34 6.45 -8.09
CA SER A 19 11.91 7.78 -7.67
C SER A 19 10.52 7.70 -7.04
N ARG A 20 10.12 8.79 -6.35
CA ARG A 20 8.79 8.93 -5.80
C ARG A 20 7.71 8.75 -6.87
N ASP A 21 7.88 9.40 -8.03
CA ASP A 21 6.92 9.29 -9.13
C ASP A 21 6.83 7.88 -9.67
N GLN A 22 7.95 7.17 -9.73
CA GLN A 22 7.97 5.77 -10.16
C GLN A 22 7.24 4.87 -9.16
N VAL A 23 7.41 5.11 -7.86
CA VAL A 23 6.68 4.36 -6.84
C VAL A 23 5.18 4.63 -6.96
N MET A 24 4.78 5.87 -7.22
CA MET A 24 3.36 6.20 -7.42
C MET A 24 2.79 5.47 -8.64
N GLU A 25 3.55 5.37 -9.72
CA GLU A 25 3.14 4.60 -10.91
C GLU A 25 3.00 3.11 -10.58
N VAL A 26 3.94 2.57 -9.83
CA VAL A 26 3.87 1.17 -9.36
C VAL A 26 2.58 0.91 -8.59
N VAL A 27 2.23 1.82 -7.69
CA VAL A 27 1.02 1.70 -6.88
C VAL A 27 -0.23 1.69 -7.76
N GLU A 28 -0.32 2.58 -8.73
CA GLU A 28 -1.46 2.64 -9.66
C GLU A 28 -1.61 1.35 -10.46
N ARG A 29 -0.53 0.83 -11.03
CA ARG A 29 -0.55 -0.40 -11.81
C ARG A 29 -0.89 -1.61 -10.95
N ALA A 30 -0.33 -1.68 -9.75
CA ALA A 30 -0.60 -2.79 -8.83
C ALA A 30 -2.06 -2.80 -8.40
N ALA A 31 -2.65 -1.64 -8.14
CA ALA A 31 -4.06 -1.53 -7.79
C ALA A 31 -4.95 -2.12 -8.89
N GLN A 32 -4.68 -1.78 -10.16
CA GLN A 32 -5.42 -2.32 -11.29
C GLN A 32 -5.31 -3.84 -11.35
N ARG A 33 -4.11 -4.39 -11.16
CA ARG A 33 -3.89 -5.84 -11.18
C ARG A 33 -4.62 -6.56 -10.05
N ALA A 34 -4.69 -5.93 -8.90
CA ALA A 34 -5.34 -6.52 -7.73
C ALA A 34 -6.86 -6.34 -7.72
N GLY A 35 -7.41 -5.62 -8.71
CA GLY A 35 -8.85 -5.41 -8.81
C GLY A 35 -9.39 -4.38 -7.83
N VAL A 36 -8.54 -3.41 -7.44
CA VAL A 36 -8.95 -2.33 -6.55
C VAL A 36 -8.65 -0.98 -7.21
N TYR A 37 -9.22 0.08 -6.65
CA TYR A 37 -8.93 1.43 -7.12
C TYR A 37 -8.50 2.31 -5.94
N ILE A 38 -7.79 3.37 -6.26
CA ILE A 38 -7.35 4.35 -5.27
C ILE A 38 -8.51 5.29 -4.97
N SER A 39 -9.06 5.19 -3.77
CA SER A 39 -10.18 6.04 -3.34
C SER A 39 -9.70 7.33 -2.69
N HIS A 40 -8.46 7.37 -2.22
CA HIS A 40 -7.87 8.53 -1.57
C HIS A 40 -6.35 8.50 -1.67
N ILE A 41 -5.76 9.65 -1.94
CA ILE A 41 -4.32 9.89 -1.83
C ILE A 41 -4.12 11.08 -0.90
N GLY A 42 -3.21 10.94 0.04
CA GLY A 42 -2.88 12.03 0.95
C GLY A 42 -1.43 11.95 1.37
N SER A 43 -1.05 12.80 2.30
CA SER A 43 0.28 12.72 2.91
C SER A 43 0.12 12.66 4.42
N TYR A 44 0.97 11.86 5.05
CA TYR A 44 1.12 11.93 6.49
C TYR A 44 1.95 13.16 6.82
N SER A 45 1.31 14.20 7.28
CA SER A 45 1.99 15.41 7.72
C SER A 45 2.45 15.30 9.17
N ARG A 46 2.47 14.09 9.72
CA ARG A 46 2.74 13.88 11.14
C ARG A 46 4.19 13.53 11.41
N LYS A 47 4.59 13.77 12.65
CA LYS A 47 5.96 13.64 13.13
C LYS A 47 6.66 12.32 12.79
N LYS A 48 5.91 11.22 12.68
CA LYS A 48 6.49 9.90 12.49
C LYS A 48 6.97 9.64 11.06
N TYR A 49 6.19 10.11 10.07
CA TYR A 49 6.50 9.86 8.65
C TYR A 49 6.27 11.13 7.84
N PRO A 50 7.08 12.19 8.05
CA PRO A 50 6.88 13.46 7.35
C PRO A 50 7.05 13.26 5.84
N ASN A 51 6.16 13.89 5.08
CA ASN A 51 6.17 13.90 3.61
C ASN A 51 5.93 12.52 2.96
N SER A 52 5.42 11.55 3.72
CA SER A 52 5.04 10.26 3.15
C SER A 52 3.79 10.39 2.28
N VAL A 53 3.62 9.46 1.35
CA VAL A 53 2.39 9.35 0.56
C VAL A 53 1.55 8.25 1.17
N HIS A 54 0.26 8.50 1.27
CA HIS A 54 -0.70 7.57 1.85
C HIS A 54 -1.86 7.36 0.90
N TRP A 55 -2.22 6.08 0.65
CA TRP A 55 -3.32 5.71 -0.23
C TRP A 55 -4.35 4.90 0.53
N HIS A 56 -5.61 5.06 0.11
CA HIS A 56 -6.69 4.13 0.47
C HIS A 56 -7.16 3.44 -0.80
N PHE A 57 -7.31 2.12 -0.73
CA PHE A 57 -7.82 1.33 -1.85
C PHE A 57 -9.17 0.72 -1.47
N LYS A 58 -10.09 0.72 -2.42
CA LYS A 58 -11.39 0.09 -2.28
C LYS A 58 -11.65 -0.80 -3.48
N ARG A 59 -12.51 -1.79 -3.30
CA ARG A 59 -12.97 -2.66 -4.38
C ARG A 59 -14.23 -2.11 -5.01
N ASP A 60 -15.15 -1.60 -4.18
CA ASP A 60 -16.43 -1.02 -4.59
C ASP A 60 -16.74 0.13 -3.63
N ALA A 61 -17.17 1.26 -4.17
CA ALA A 61 -17.45 2.45 -3.38
C ALA A 61 -18.54 2.25 -2.32
N LYS A 62 -19.48 1.35 -2.59
CA LYS A 62 -20.61 1.07 -1.69
C LYS A 62 -20.31 -0.04 -0.69
N GLU A 63 -19.22 -0.75 -0.86
CA GLU A 63 -18.84 -1.87 -0.02
C GLU A 63 -17.99 -1.38 1.16
N PRO A 64 -18.21 -1.89 2.39
CA PRO A 64 -17.34 -1.55 3.50
C PRO A 64 -15.94 -2.14 3.32
N GLY A 65 -14.98 -1.52 3.95
CA GLY A 65 -13.60 -1.98 3.95
C GLY A 65 -12.69 -1.13 3.09
N LEU A 66 -11.42 -1.12 3.47
CA LEU A 66 -10.37 -0.46 2.70
C LEU A 66 -9.01 -1.07 3.05
N ILE A 67 -8.06 -0.89 2.15
CA ILE A 67 -6.65 -1.23 2.38
C ILE A 67 -5.88 0.08 2.43
N ASP A 68 -5.03 0.25 3.44
CA ASP A 68 -4.13 1.40 3.56
C ASP A 68 -2.76 1.04 2.98
N ALA A 69 -2.11 2.01 2.34
CA ALA A 69 -0.70 1.88 1.94
C ALA A 69 0.03 3.18 2.25
N THR A 70 1.30 3.07 2.59
CA THR A 70 2.15 4.23 2.87
C THR A 70 3.51 4.04 2.21
N TYR A 71 4.00 5.09 1.57
CA TYR A 71 5.37 5.16 1.07
C TYR A 71 6.10 6.29 1.78
N TRP A 72 7.20 5.94 2.44
CA TRP A 72 8.06 6.90 3.13
C TRP A 72 9.41 6.93 2.40
N ASP A 73 9.63 7.97 1.61
CA ASP A 73 10.78 8.05 0.71
C ASP A 73 12.12 8.18 1.44
N VAL A 74 12.14 8.78 2.63
CA VAL A 74 13.37 8.93 3.43
C VAL A 74 14.07 7.61 3.66
N LYS A 75 13.29 6.53 3.85
CA LYS A 75 13.81 5.18 4.08
C LYS A 75 13.48 4.22 2.95
N SER A 76 12.89 4.70 1.86
CA SER A 76 12.42 3.85 0.74
C SER A 76 11.54 2.70 1.23
N LEU A 77 10.65 3.00 2.18
CA LEU A 77 9.74 2.00 2.75
C LEU A 77 8.35 2.14 2.16
N LEU A 78 7.82 1.02 1.67
CA LEU A 78 6.44 0.90 1.21
C LEU A 78 5.80 -0.23 1.98
N TRP A 79 4.61 0.01 2.55
CA TRP A 79 3.89 -1.04 3.26
C TRP A 79 2.40 -0.86 3.15
N LEU A 80 1.68 -1.99 3.26
CA LEU A 80 0.23 -2.02 3.41
C LEU A 80 -0.10 -2.19 4.88
N MET A 81 -1.20 -1.60 5.31
CA MET A 81 -1.73 -1.83 6.64
C MET A 81 -3.14 -2.37 6.51
N VAL A 82 -3.40 -3.49 7.17
CA VAL A 82 -4.71 -4.15 7.16
C VAL A 82 -5.17 -4.33 8.60
N ARG A 83 -6.30 -3.72 8.95
CA ARG A 83 -6.89 -3.92 10.27
C ARG A 83 -7.53 -5.30 10.34
N HIS A 84 -7.39 -5.97 11.48
CA HIS A 84 -7.90 -7.34 11.64
C HIS A 84 -9.43 -7.43 11.51
N ARG A 85 -10.13 -6.35 11.79
CA ARG A 85 -11.59 -6.30 11.68
C ARG A 85 -12.11 -5.92 10.28
N GLU A 86 -11.22 -5.69 9.33
CA GLU A 86 -11.65 -5.42 7.96
C GLU A 86 -12.37 -6.62 7.36
N PRO A 87 -13.29 -6.39 6.40
CA PRO A 87 -14.02 -7.48 5.75
C PRO A 87 -13.10 -8.51 5.09
N GLU A 88 -13.64 -9.69 4.84
CA GLU A 88 -12.92 -10.79 4.23
C GLU A 88 -12.25 -10.40 2.92
N TRP A 89 -12.92 -9.59 2.09
CA TRP A 89 -12.32 -9.19 0.80
C TRP A 89 -11.01 -8.45 1.00
N VAL A 90 -10.90 -7.62 2.05
CA VAL A 90 -9.66 -6.90 2.38
C VAL A 90 -8.57 -7.90 2.76
N GLN A 91 -8.90 -8.84 3.63
CA GLN A 91 -7.96 -9.85 4.10
C GLN A 91 -7.41 -10.70 2.95
N LYS A 92 -8.26 -11.01 1.97
CA LYS A 92 -7.88 -11.81 0.80
C LYS A 92 -7.14 -11.00 -0.26
N THR A 93 -7.52 -9.74 -0.43
CA THR A 93 -6.97 -8.89 -1.50
C THR A 93 -5.63 -8.28 -1.13
N ALA A 94 -5.40 -7.97 0.15
CA ALA A 94 -4.15 -7.34 0.58
C ALA A 94 -2.90 -8.13 0.18
N PRO A 95 -2.84 -9.46 0.35
CA PRO A 95 -1.69 -10.24 -0.12
C PRO A 95 -1.51 -10.18 -1.65
N LYS A 96 -2.60 -10.13 -2.40
CA LYS A 96 -2.55 -9.99 -3.87
C LYS A 96 -1.98 -8.63 -4.26
N LEU A 97 -2.41 -7.58 -3.57
CA LEU A 97 -1.90 -6.22 -3.80
C LEU A 97 -0.41 -6.15 -3.45
N GLN A 98 0.01 -6.76 -2.36
CA GLN A 98 1.41 -6.82 -1.95
C GLN A 98 2.27 -7.47 -3.05
N ARG A 99 1.82 -8.61 -3.58
CA ARG A 99 2.54 -9.30 -4.66
C ARG A 99 2.58 -8.46 -5.94
N ALA A 100 1.47 -7.81 -6.26
CA ALA A 100 1.39 -6.94 -7.45
C ALA A 100 2.33 -5.75 -7.31
N LEU A 101 2.40 -5.13 -6.15
CA LEU A 101 3.32 -4.02 -5.87
C LEU A 101 4.78 -4.46 -6.07
N ARG A 102 5.14 -5.61 -5.52
CA ARG A 102 6.49 -6.15 -5.66
C ARG A 102 6.83 -6.43 -7.12
N ARG A 103 5.89 -7.03 -7.84
CA ARG A 103 6.07 -7.37 -9.26
C ARG A 103 6.22 -6.13 -10.13
N GLU A 104 5.35 -5.14 -9.95
CA GLU A 104 5.39 -3.90 -10.73
C GLU A 104 6.64 -3.08 -10.42
N ALA A 105 7.10 -3.08 -9.18
CA ALA A 105 8.33 -2.40 -8.80
C ALA A 105 9.54 -3.01 -9.49
N LYS A 106 9.62 -4.34 -9.54
CA LYS A 106 10.70 -5.06 -10.23
C LYS A 106 10.67 -4.79 -11.73
N ALA A 107 9.49 -4.82 -12.33
CA ALA A 107 9.33 -4.59 -13.76
C ALA A 107 9.80 -3.17 -14.14
N LEU A 108 9.44 -2.18 -13.36
CA LEU A 108 9.82 -0.80 -13.61
C LEU A 108 11.33 -0.58 -13.43
N ALA A 109 11.91 -1.19 -12.41
CA ALA A 109 13.35 -1.09 -12.14
C ALA A 109 14.19 -1.76 -13.23
N SER A 110 13.63 -2.73 -13.94
CA SER A 110 14.32 -3.46 -15.03
C SER A 110 14.12 -2.85 -16.41
N ALA A 111 13.29 -1.83 -16.48
CA ALA A 111 12.96 -1.17 -17.76
C ALA A 111 14.09 -0.28 -18.25
#